data_41f95056b9a4015d063e878828040dd0
#
_entry.id   41f95056b9a4015d063e878828040dd0
#
_cell.length_a   1.000
_cell.length_b   1.000
_cell.length_c   1.000
_cell.angle_alpha   90.00
_cell.angle_beta   90.00
_cell.angle_gamma   90.00
#
_symmetry.space_group_name_H-M   'P 1'
#
loop_
_entity.id
_entity.type
_entity.pdbx_description
1 polymer ?
#
loop_
_entity_poly.entity_id
_entity_poly.type
_entity_poly.pdbx_seq_one_letter_code
_entity_poly.pdbx_strand_id
1 'polypeptide(L)'
;MVSNEKLNLTMLCDFYELTMGNGYFENGFKDRICYFDVFFRQCPDGGGFAIAAGLEQIIDYIKNLHFAPEDIAYLRSRNLFSEGFLSYLENFRFTG
;
A
#
# COMPACT_ATOMS: atom_id res chain seq x y z
N MET A 1 -0.85 -24.36 -8.13
CA MET A 1 -2.15 -24.35 -7.46
C MET A 1 -2.54 -22.94 -7.07
N VAL A 2 -3.74 -22.56 -7.34
CA VAL A 2 -4.24 -21.23 -6.98
C VAL A 2 -5.03 -21.35 -5.67
N SER A 3 -4.65 -20.59 -4.68
CA SER A 3 -5.42 -20.50 -3.44
C SER A 3 -6.68 -19.69 -3.70
N ASN A 4 -7.79 -20.09 -3.12
CA ASN A 4 -9.02 -19.30 -3.14
C ASN A 4 -8.99 -18.16 -2.12
N GLU A 5 -7.99 -18.14 -1.27
CA GLU A 5 -7.80 -17.06 -0.31
C GLU A 5 -7.06 -15.91 -0.97
N LYS A 6 -7.61 -14.72 -0.85
CA LYS A 6 -6.91 -13.53 -1.29
C LYS A 6 -5.84 -13.18 -0.27
N LEU A 7 -4.61 -13.02 -0.75
CA LEU A 7 -3.54 -12.53 0.10
C LEU A 7 -3.75 -11.05 0.38
N ASN A 8 -3.56 -10.66 1.63
CA ASN A 8 -3.54 -9.25 1.98
C ASN A 8 -2.13 -8.73 1.73
N LEU A 9 -1.95 -8.03 0.62
CA LEU A 9 -0.66 -7.50 0.19
C LEU A 9 -0.42 -6.06 0.65
N THR A 10 -1.25 -5.55 1.53
CA THR A 10 -1.16 -4.15 1.98
C THR A 10 0.22 -3.80 2.55
N MET A 11 0.83 -4.73 3.29
CA MET A 11 2.15 -4.51 3.86
C MET A 11 3.30 -4.85 2.91
N LEU A 12 3.02 -5.27 1.68
CA LEU A 12 4.06 -5.54 0.69
C LEU A 12 4.46 -4.22 0.02
N CYS A 13 5.21 -3.44 0.75
CA CYS A 13 5.70 -2.15 0.30
C CYS A 13 7.02 -1.84 1.01
N ASP A 14 7.73 -0.84 0.52
CA ASP A 14 8.94 -0.39 1.20
C ASP A 14 8.58 0.35 2.48
N PHE A 15 9.38 0.14 3.51
CA PHE A 15 9.09 0.70 4.83
C PHE A 15 9.02 2.24 4.81
N TYR A 16 9.85 2.87 3.97
CA TYR A 16 9.89 4.33 3.91
C TYR A 16 8.57 4.93 3.45
N GLU A 17 7.77 4.20 2.70
CA GLU A 17 6.45 4.68 2.28
C GLU A 17 5.54 4.89 3.48
N LEU A 18 5.63 4.01 4.46
CA LEU A 18 4.84 4.14 5.68
C LEU A 18 5.35 5.26 6.59
N THR A 19 6.67 5.41 6.71
CA THR A 19 7.22 6.51 7.51
C THR A 19 6.92 7.86 6.88
N MET A 20 6.97 7.96 5.55
CA MET A 20 6.54 9.17 4.85
C MET A 20 5.05 9.42 5.07
N GLY A 21 4.24 8.37 5.00
CA GLY A 21 2.80 8.48 5.26
C GLY A 21 2.52 9.04 6.64
N ASN A 22 3.25 8.59 7.64
CA ASN A 22 3.15 9.13 8.99
C ASN A 22 3.45 10.63 9.01
N GLY A 23 4.50 11.06 8.33
CA GLY A 23 4.86 12.47 8.22
C GLY A 23 3.76 13.30 7.56
N TYR A 24 3.21 12.80 6.46
CA TYR A 24 2.11 13.50 5.78
C TYR A 24 0.89 13.62 6.68
N PHE A 25 0.53 12.53 7.38
CA PHE A 25 -0.61 12.55 8.30
C PHE A 25 -0.40 13.59 9.41
N GLU A 26 0.77 13.58 10.02
CA GLU A 26 1.07 14.50 11.15
C GLU A 26 1.12 15.97 10.72
N ASN A 27 1.33 16.24 9.43
CA ASN A 27 1.43 17.60 8.91
C ASN A 27 0.20 18.03 8.12
N GLY A 28 -0.91 17.32 8.24
CA GLY A 28 -2.19 17.74 7.67
C GLY A 28 -2.38 17.46 6.19
N PHE A 29 -1.61 16.54 5.61
CA PHE A 29 -1.70 16.23 4.19
C PHE A 29 -2.52 14.96 3.87
N LYS A 30 -3.18 14.37 4.85
CA LYS A 30 -3.86 13.08 4.64
C LYS A 30 -4.95 13.10 3.57
N ASP A 31 -5.55 14.24 3.33
CA ASP A 31 -6.65 14.38 2.36
C ASP A 31 -6.18 15.00 1.04
N ARG A 32 -4.88 15.21 0.87
CA ARG A 32 -4.35 15.77 -0.35
C ARG A 32 -4.43 14.78 -1.49
N ILE A 33 -4.95 15.21 -2.64
CA ILE A 33 -5.07 14.37 -3.82
C ILE A 33 -3.77 14.39 -4.60
N CYS A 34 -3.27 13.20 -4.95
CA CYS A 34 -2.07 13.03 -5.76
C CYS A 34 -2.38 12.06 -6.90
N TYR A 35 -1.59 12.17 -7.97
CA TYR A 35 -1.71 11.28 -9.13
C TYR A 35 -0.42 10.50 -9.27
N PHE A 36 -0.54 9.19 -9.38
CA PHE A 36 0.61 8.30 -9.52
C PHE A 36 0.44 7.42 -10.74
N ASP A 37 1.53 7.20 -11.46
CA ASP A 37 1.56 6.26 -12.58
C ASP A 37 2.08 4.92 -12.08
N VAL A 38 1.47 3.84 -12.57
CA VAL A 38 1.98 2.48 -12.37
C VAL A 38 2.84 2.13 -13.57
N PHE A 39 4.10 1.78 -13.33
CA PHE A 39 5.02 1.49 -14.41
C PHE A 39 6.09 0.49 -13.95
N PHE A 40 6.84 -0.06 -14.90
CA PHE A 40 7.99 -0.89 -14.62
C PHE A 40 9.26 -0.18 -15.12
N ARG A 41 10.39 -0.46 -14.47
CA ARG A 41 11.64 0.26 -14.73
C ARG A 41 12.47 -0.33 -15.86
N GLN A 42 12.29 -1.62 -16.14
CA GLN A 42 12.99 -2.31 -17.19
C GLN A 42 12.16 -3.48 -17.69
N CYS A 43 12.42 -3.91 -18.91
CA CYS A 43 11.71 -5.06 -19.46
C CYS A 43 12.03 -6.32 -18.66
N PRO A 44 11.02 -7.18 -18.40
CA PRO A 44 11.25 -8.42 -17.66
C PRO A 44 12.14 -9.37 -18.43
N ASP A 45 12.86 -10.22 -17.69
CA ASP A 45 13.68 -11.32 -18.23
C ASP A 45 14.75 -10.86 -19.24
N GLY A 46 15.20 -9.62 -19.14
CA GLY A 46 16.17 -9.10 -20.08
C GLY A 46 15.66 -8.96 -21.51
N GLY A 47 14.34 -9.03 -21.69
CA GLY A 47 13.73 -8.94 -23.01
C GLY A 47 13.64 -7.53 -23.54
N GLY A 48 13.16 -7.42 -24.78
CA GLY A 48 13.02 -6.13 -25.44
C GLY A 48 11.61 -5.55 -25.38
N PHE A 49 10.68 -6.21 -24.68
CA PHE A 49 9.31 -5.73 -24.59
C PHE A 49 8.65 -6.24 -23.30
N ALA A 50 7.51 -5.67 -22.97
CA ALA A 50 6.65 -6.14 -21.88
C ALA A 50 5.22 -6.15 -22.38
N ILE A 51 4.39 -7.01 -21.77
CA ILE A 51 2.99 -7.10 -22.12
C ILE A 51 2.19 -6.29 -21.11
N ALA A 52 1.36 -5.37 -21.60
CA ALA A 52 0.50 -4.57 -20.74
C ALA A 52 -0.65 -5.44 -20.24
N ALA A 53 -0.59 -5.82 -18.97
CA ALA A 53 -1.59 -6.67 -18.34
C ALA A 53 -1.59 -6.39 -16.83
N GLY A 54 -2.64 -6.85 -16.14
CA GLY A 54 -2.67 -6.76 -14.67
C GLY A 54 -3.53 -5.62 -14.12
N LEU A 55 -4.23 -4.86 -14.97
CA LEU A 55 -5.08 -3.77 -14.48
C LEU A 55 -6.14 -4.25 -13.50
N GLU A 56 -6.75 -5.40 -13.77
CA GLU A 56 -7.78 -5.95 -12.89
C GLU A 56 -7.22 -6.29 -11.52
N GLN A 57 -6.02 -6.86 -11.47
CA GLN A 57 -5.34 -7.18 -10.22
C GLN A 57 -5.01 -5.90 -9.43
N ILE A 58 -4.60 -4.84 -10.11
CA ILE A 58 -4.32 -3.56 -9.45
C ILE A 58 -5.58 -2.98 -8.84
N ILE A 59 -6.68 -3.02 -9.58
CA ILE A 59 -7.97 -2.52 -9.08
C ILE A 59 -8.42 -3.32 -7.87
N ASP A 60 -8.32 -4.65 -7.93
CA ASP A 60 -8.65 -5.51 -6.80
C ASP A 60 -7.79 -5.19 -5.57
N TYR A 61 -6.49 -5.00 -5.78
CA TYR A 61 -5.58 -4.64 -4.70
C TYR A 61 -6.02 -3.35 -4.00
N ILE A 62 -6.31 -2.32 -4.79
CA ILE A 62 -6.71 -1.02 -4.24
C ILE A 62 -8.04 -1.12 -3.50
N LYS A 63 -9.01 -1.84 -4.07
CA LYS A 63 -10.33 -1.98 -3.46
C LYS A 63 -10.30 -2.75 -2.15
N ASN A 64 -9.37 -3.68 -2.02
CA ASN A 64 -9.28 -4.54 -0.85
C ASN A 64 -8.17 -4.12 0.12
N LEU A 65 -7.52 -3.01 -0.13
CA LEU A 65 -6.42 -2.54 0.69
C LEU A 65 -6.91 -2.25 2.10
N HIS A 66 -6.31 -2.91 3.07
CA HIS A 66 -6.62 -2.68 4.48
C HIS A 66 -5.48 -3.18 5.35
N PHE A 67 -5.29 -2.54 6.49
CA PHE A 67 -4.30 -2.95 7.47
C PHE A 67 -4.96 -3.84 8.51
N ALA A 68 -4.48 -5.07 8.62
CA ALA A 68 -5.01 -6.03 9.59
C ALA A 68 -4.52 -5.69 11.01
N PRO A 69 -5.18 -6.20 12.06
CA PRO A 69 -4.74 -5.92 13.43
C PRO A 69 -3.28 -6.29 13.70
N GLU A 70 -2.81 -7.41 13.15
CA GLU A 70 -1.41 -7.83 13.30
C GLU A 70 -0.45 -6.89 12.58
N ASP A 71 -0.88 -6.26 11.47
CA ASP A 71 -0.07 -5.26 10.77
C ASP A 71 0.11 -4.02 11.63
N ILE A 72 -0.97 -3.55 12.23
CA ILE A 72 -0.93 -2.39 13.14
C ILE A 72 -0.07 -2.68 14.35
N ALA A 73 -0.19 -3.89 14.92
CA ALA A 73 0.63 -4.30 16.06
C ALA A 73 2.13 -4.29 15.70
N TYR A 74 2.47 -4.77 14.51
CA TYR A 74 3.86 -4.75 14.04
C TYR A 74 4.37 -3.31 13.91
N LEU A 75 3.60 -2.45 13.26
CA LEU A 75 3.98 -1.06 13.07
C LEU A 75 4.14 -0.34 14.41
N ARG A 76 3.24 -0.61 15.35
CA ARG A 76 3.35 -0.04 16.70
C ARG A 76 4.64 -0.47 17.38
N SER A 77 5.06 -1.71 17.18
CA SER A 77 6.28 -2.25 17.78
C SER A 77 7.55 -1.56 17.29
N ARG A 78 7.50 -0.89 16.15
CA ARG A 78 8.65 -0.20 15.60
C ARG A 78 8.92 1.16 16.27
N ASN A 79 7.94 1.69 16.99
CA ASN A 79 8.04 2.96 17.72
C ASN A 79 8.39 4.17 16.83
N LEU A 80 7.95 4.14 15.58
CA LEU A 80 8.22 5.19 14.60
C LEU A 80 6.96 5.92 14.14
N PHE A 81 5.79 5.47 14.59
CA PHE A 81 4.50 5.95 14.11
C PHE A 81 3.69 6.53 15.26
N SER A 82 2.97 7.63 14.98
CA SER A 82 2.06 8.19 15.97
C SER A 82 0.84 7.28 16.14
N GLU A 83 0.22 7.31 17.31
CA GLU A 83 -1.01 6.56 17.55
C GLU A 83 -2.15 7.06 16.67
N GLY A 84 -2.19 8.37 16.38
CA GLY A 84 -3.17 8.92 15.45
C GLY A 84 -3.05 8.33 14.07
N PHE A 85 -1.82 8.20 13.56
CA PHE A 85 -1.57 7.61 12.25
C PHE A 85 -1.93 6.12 12.24
N LEU A 86 -1.58 5.37 13.28
CA LEU A 86 -1.92 3.96 13.38
C LEU A 86 -3.43 3.75 13.41
N SER A 87 -4.15 4.58 14.14
CA SER A 87 -5.61 4.54 14.17
C SER A 87 -6.20 4.87 12.78
N TYR A 88 -5.61 5.83 12.08
CA TYR A 88 -6.01 6.17 10.72
C TYR A 88 -5.83 4.97 9.79
N LEU A 89 -4.69 4.29 9.85
CA LEU A 89 -4.43 3.11 9.03
C LEU A 89 -5.37 1.96 9.34
N GLU A 90 -5.68 1.76 10.63
CA GLU A 90 -6.57 0.68 11.06
C GLU A 90 -7.95 0.80 10.43
N ASN A 91 -8.41 2.02 10.21
CA ASN A 91 -9.72 2.29 9.64
C ASN A 91 -9.67 2.67 8.16
N PHE A 92 -8.49 2.65 7.56
CA PHE A 92 -8.32 3.09 6.18
C PHE A 92 -9.00 2.15 5.20
N ARG A 93 -9.75 2.75 4.27
CA ARG A 93 -10.33 2.06 3.12
C ARG A 93 -10.28 3.02 1.94
N PHE A 94 -10.03 2.47 0.75
CA PHE A 94 -10.00 3.26 -0.47
C PHE A 94 -11.43 3.75 -0.80
N THR A 95 -11.55 5.03 -1.07
CA THR A 95 -12.87 5.67 -1.34
C THR A 95 -12.92 6.40 -2.67
N GLY A 96 -11.78 6.57 -3.36
CA GLY A 96 -11.68 7.36 -4.57
C GLY A 96 -12.02 6.70 -5.88
#